data_77ffff680532a0e73bc1ef82fb843664
#
_entry.id   77ffff680532a0e73bc1ef82fb843664
#
_cell.length_a   1.000
_cell.length_b   1.000
_cell.length_c   1.000
_cell.angle_alpha   90.00
_cell.angle_beta   90.00
_cell.angle_gamma   90.00
#
_symmetry.space_group_name_H-M   'P 1'
#
loop_
_entity.id
_entity.type
_entity.pdbx_description
1 polymer ?
#
loop_
_entity_poly.entity_id
_entity_poly.type
_entity_poly.pdbx_seq_one_letter_code
_entity_poly.pdbx_strand_id
1 'polypeptide(L)'
;MSDIWIDSLALSRIALPRLASHKLSFMADLFGCDSVSHRANADVDALCGVWRVLLVALTDLPSGLMARLADMHADVPWSYRPIFSFLAGQNPGSIFSLSAARADVLKADRADDRVDADELPVLKMPSREEIEADYAPGGLVNRMYPTYEPRDEQIAMAVEVRDALVTGTHRVIEAGTGVGKSMAYLVPFAEAARRNNITVGIATKSNNLADQLMYHELPKLAEQLDGGLSFCALKGYDHYPCLRKLERMSRGQVEIPTKRDPADTLTAVAVIMAYVCQSADGDLDSLGIRWRSVNRPDFTTASRECARRLCPFFPDKCLVH
;
A
#
# COMPACT_ATOMS: atom_id res chain seq x y z
N MET A 1 12.66 -20.14 34.57
CA MET A 1 11.89 -19.55 33.46
C MET A 1 12.89 -18.82 32.60
N SER A 2 13.01 -19.18 31.33
CA SER A 2 13.83 -18.37 30.41
C SER A 2 13.09 -17.07 30.15
N ASP A 3 13.75 -15.94 30.32
CA ASP A 3 13.18 -14.63 30.02
C ASP A 3 12.86 -14.56 28.53
N ILE A 4 11.59 -14.26 28.20
CA ILE A 4 11.16 -14.10 26.79
C ILE A 4 11.33 -12.63 26.43
N TRP A 5 12.23 -12.34 25.51
CA TRP A 5 12.43 -11.02 24.96
C TRP A 5 11.55 -10.78 23.75
N ILE A 6 10.84 -9.67 23.74
CA ILE A 6 9.95 -9.26 22.64
C ILE A 6 10.47 -7.95 22.05
N ASP A 7 10.77 -7.99 20.74
CA ASP A 7 11.12 -6.76 20.01
C ASP A 7 9.85 -5.95 19.71
N SER A 8 9.73 -4.79 20.37
CA SER A 8 8.60 -3.88 20.18
C SER A 8 8.49 -3.34 18.75
N LEU A 9 9.62 -3.20 18.05
CA LEU A 9 9.63 -2.75 16.65
C LEU A 9 8.97 -3.80 15.73
N ALA A 10 9.27 -5.08 15.92
CA ALA A 10 8.64 -6.11 15.12
C ALA A 10 7.15 -6.27 15.49
N LEU A 11 6.81 -6.16 16.78
CA LEU A 11 5.42 -6.19 17.22
C LEU A 11 4.62 -5.02 16.66
N SER A 12 5.19 -3.80 16.62
CA SER A 12 4.53 -2.63 16.03
C SER A 12 4.25 -2.79 14.54
N ARG A 13 5.14 -3.48 13.80
CA ARG A 13 4.92 -3.81 12.39
C ARG A 13 3.80 -4.83 12.18
N ILE A 14 3.60 -5.74 13.15
CA ILE A 14 2.46 -6.68 13.11
C ILE A 14 1.16 -5.96 13.46
N ALA A 15 1.15 -5.16 14.53
CA ALA A 15 -0.05 -4.48 15.01
C ALA A 15 -0.54 -3.39 14.03
N LEU A 16 0.39 -2.61 13.49
CA LEU A 16 0.14 -1.40 12.70
C LEU A 16 0.99 -1.39 11.41
N PRO A 17 0.82 -2.37 10.52
CA PRO A 17 1.70 -2.56 9.36
C PRO A 17 1.69 -1.39 8.36
N ARG A 18 0.66 -0.55 8.39
CA ARG A 18 0.48 0.60 7.47
C ARG A 18 1.08 1.91 7.98
N LEU A 19 1.72 1.93 9.16
CA LEU A 19 2.36 3.15 9.65
C LEU A 19 3.54 3.56 8.76
N ALA A 20 3.65 4.86 8.51
CA ALA A 20 4.75 5.45 7.76
C ALA A 20 6.11 5.25 8.46
N SER A 21 6.12 5.15 9.78
CA SER A 21 7.32 4.89 10.58
C SER A 21 6.98 4.12 11.86
N HIS A 22 7.83 3.15 12.20
CA HIS A 22 7.75 2.37 13.43
C HIS A 22 8.85 2.77 14.44
N LYS A 23 9.43 3.97 14.30
CA LYS A 23 10.33 4.53 15.32
C LYS A 23 9.55 4.87 16.56
N LEU A 24 10.14 4.60 17.75
CA LEU A 24 9.47 4.87 19.03
C LEU A 24 9.04 6.34 19.15
N SER A 25 9.91 7.29 18.79
CA SER A 25 9.59 8.72 18.81
C SER A 25 8.38 9.06 17.93
N PHE A 26 8.34 8.55 16.70
CA PHE A 26 7.21 8.78 15.79
C PHE A 26 5.90 8.22 16.35
N MET A 27 5.93 6.99 16.88
CA MET A 27 4.74 6.36 17.45
C MET A 27 4.28 7.07 18.74
N ALA A 28 5.23 7.47 19.60
CA ALA A 28 4.92 8.20 20.81
C ALA A 28 4.24 9.55 20.52
N ASP A 29 4.77 10.31 19.57
CA ASP A 29 4.19 11.57 19.11
C ASP A 29 2.79 11.36 18.50
N LEU A 30 2.65 10.37 17.62
CA LEU A 30 1.39 10.08 16.92
C LEU A 30 0.27 9.68 17.89
N PHE A 31 0.59 8.93 18.95
CA PHE A 31 -0.39 8.39 19.89
C PHE A 31 -0.54 9.24 21.15
N GLY A 32 0.16 10.38 21.25
CA GLY A 32 0.11 11.25 22.42
C GLY A 32 0.69 10.60 23.67
N CYS A 33 1.69 9.73 23.53
CA CYS A 33 2.45 9.15 24.63
C CYS A 33 3.56 10.10 25.10
N ASP A 34 4.22 9.76 26.22
CA ASP A 34 5.36 10.51 26.71
C ASP A 34 6.45 10.67 25.64
N SER A 35 7.11 11.82 25.63
CA SER A 35 8.11 12.13 24.60
C SER A 35 9.41 11.35 24.79
N VAL A 36 9.99 10.88 23.71
CA VAL A 36 11.32 10.25 23.67
C VAL A 36 12.39 11.32 23.80
N SER A 37 13.19 11.25 24.86
CA SER A 37 14.23 12.25 25.16
C SER A 37 15.66 11.71 25.15
N HIS A 38 15.84 10.45 24.70
CA HIS A 38 17.11 9.70 24.78
C HIS A 38 17.65 9.54 26.21
N ARG A 39 16.76 9.60 27.21
CA ARG A 39 17.01 9.23 28.59
C ARG A 39 16.29 7.95 28.90
N ALA A 40 16.97 6.95 29.45
CA ALA A 40 16.46 5.58 29.62
C ALA A 40 15.07 5.54 30.28
N ASN A 41 14.82 6.32 31.32
CA ASN A 41 13.52 6.32 31.99
C ASN A 41 12.40 6.89 31.11
N ALA A 42 12.63 8.02 30.43
CA ALA A 42 11.63 8.62 29.55
C ALA A 42 11.33 7.72 28.33
N ASP A 43 12.36 7.07 27.79
CA ASP A 43 12.18 6.15 26.66
C ASP A 43 11.41 4.88 27.08
N VAL A 44 11.57 4.42 28.33
CA VAL A 44 10.77 3.33 28.90
C VAL A 44 9.31 3.76 29.10
N ASP A 45 9.04 4.96 29.62
CA ASP A 45 7.69 5.48 29.81
C ASP A 45 6.97 5.63 28.46
N ALA A 46 7.64 6.21 27.45
CA ALA A 46 7.15 6.29 26.08
C ALA A 46 6.84 4.89 25.50
N LEU A 47 7.75 3.92 25.72
CA LEU A 47 7.55 2.53 25.26
C LEU A 47 6.36 1.88 25.95
N CYS A 48 6.15 2.11 27.26
CA CYS A 48 4.99 1.60 27.98
C CYS A 48 3.67 2.15 27.43
N GLY A 49 3.65 3.44 27.08
CA GLY A 49 2.51 4.07 26.41
C GLY A 49 2.22 3.42 25.05
N VAL A 50 3.21 3.37 24.19
CA VAL A 50 3.12 2.75 22.87
C VAL A 50 2.72 1.27 22.95
N TRP A 51 3.28 0.50 23.91
CA TRP A 51 2.95 -0.90 24.13
C TRP A 51 1.45 -1.13 24.36
N ARG A 52 0.81 -0.28 25.15
CA ARG A 52 -0.65 -0.36 25.38
C ARG A 52 -1.43 -0.15 24.09
N VAL A 53 -1.01 0.82 23.27
CA VAL A 53 -1.62 1.07 21.95
C VAL A 53 -1.45 -0.15 21.05
N LEU A 54 -0.26 -0.76 21.02
CA LEU A 54 -0.02 -1.96 20.20
C LEU A 54 -0.91 -3.14 20.60
N LEU A 55 -1.13 -3.36 21.91
CA LEU A 55 -2.03 -4.41 22.36
C LEU A 55 -3.47 -4.16 21.92
N VAL A 56 -3.96 -2.92 22.01
CA VAL A 56 -5.28 -2.55 21.51
C VAL A 56 -5.37 -2.77 20.00
N ALA A 57 -4.40 -2.27 19.23
CA ALA A 57 -4.36 -2.42 17.78
C ALA A 57 -4.35 -3.91 17.33
N LEU A 58 -3.73 -4.79 18.10
CA LEU A 58 -3.79 -6.24 17.84
C LEU A 58 -5.21 -6.80 18.07
N THR A 59 -5.96 -6.27 19.03
CA THR A 59 -7.35 -6.72 19.27
C THR A 59 -8.33 -6.22 18.22
N ASP A 60 -7.99 -5.14 17.49
CA ASP A 60 -8.79 -4.59 16.39
C ASP A 60 -8.62 -5.38 15.08
N LEU A 61 -7.64 -6.28 15.02
CA LEU A 61 -7.46 -7.17 13.88
C LEU A 61 -8.60 -8.20 13.78
N PRO A 62 -8.84 -8.77 12.58
CA PRO A 62 -9.95 -9.70 12.37
C PRO A 62 -10.01 -10.84 13.39
N SER A 63 -11.23 -11.14 13.82
CA SER A 63 -11.51 -12.17 14.81
C SER A 63 -10.85 -13.51 14.44
N GLY A 64 -10.21 -14.14 15.40
CA GLY A 64 -9.49 -15.41 15.26
C GLY A 64 -8.09 -15.30 14.64
N LEU A 65 -7.64 -14.11 14.15
CA LEU A 65 -6.28 -13.96 13.64
C LEU A 65 -5.24 -14.22 14.73
N MET A 66 -5.48 -13.77 15.96
CA MET A 66 -4.57 -14.02 17.08
C MET A 66 -4.40 -15.52 17.35
N ALA A 67 -5.48 -16.30 17.34
CA ALA A 67 -5.42 -17.75 17.48
C ALA A 67 -4.63 -18.39 16.32
N ARG A 68 -4.87 -17.94 15.08
CA ARG A 68 -4.12 -18.42 13.92
C ARG A 68 -2.62 -18.18 14.06
N LEU A 69 -2.21 -16.98 14.53
CA LEU A 69 -0.78 -16.64 14.75
C LEU A 69 -0.19 -17.42 15.91
N ALA A 70 -0.94 -17.68 16.98
CA ALA A 70 -0.51 -18.47 18.11
C ALA A 70 -0.21 -19.93 17.73
N ASP A 71 -1.07 -20.51 16.86
CA ASP A 71 -0.97 -21.92 16.46
C ASP A 71 -0.02 -22.15 15.27
N MET A 72 0.40 -21.08 14.59
CA MET A 72 1.23 -21.15 13.40
C MET A 72 2.59 -21.80 13.71
N HIS A 73 2.90 -22.98 13.09
CA HIS A 73 4.15 -23.70 13.28
C HIS A 73 4.57 -23.80 14.77
N ALA A 74 3.76 -24.49 15.57
CA ALA A 74 3.92 -24.57 17.03
C ALA A 74 5.27 -25.18 17.47
N ASP A 75 5.92 -25.92 16.59
CA ASP A 75 7.25 -26.53 16.75
C ASP A 75 8.39 -25.52 16.66
N VAL A 76 8.16 -24.34 16.06
CA VAL A 76 9.18 -23.29 15.93
C VAL A 76 9.14 -22.37 17.15
N PRO A 77 10.25 -22.18 17.89
CA PRO A 77 10.36 -21.18 18.95
C PRO A 77 10.13 -19.79 18.39
N TRP A 78 9.11 -19.08 18.92
CA TRP A 78 8.76 -17.72 18.48
C TRP A 78 8.31 -16.87 19.65
N SER A 79 9.08 -15.82 19.96
CA SER A 79 8.94 -15.00 21.16
C SER A 79 7.60 -14.23 21.25
N TYR A 80 6.92 -14.00 20.13
CA TYR A 80 5.62 -13.30 20.10
C TYR A 80 4.42 -14.22 20.37
N ARG A 81 4.60 -15.53 20.28
CA ARG A 81 3.53 -16.53 20.48
C ARG A 81 2.73 -16.34 21.77
N PRO A 82 3.36 -16.10 22.95
CA PRO A 82 2.62 -15.90 24.19
C PRO A 82 1.65 -14.72 24.15
N ILE A 83 1.99 -13.62 23.45
CA ILE A 83 1.10 -12.47 23.27
C ILE A 83 -0.12 -12.89 22.47
N PHE A 84 0.07 -13.56 21.33
CA PHE A 84 -1.04 -13.99 20.48
C PHE A 84 -1.93 -15.02 21.19
N SER A 85 -1.34 -15.95 21.96
CA SER A 85 -2.10 -16.91 22.76
C SER A 85 -2.93 -16.22 23.84
N PHE A 86 -2.36 -15.22 24.52
CA PHE A 86 -3.08 -14.42 25.52
C PHE A 86 -4.27 -13.66 24.88
N LEU A 87 -4.04 -12.96 23.77
CA LEU A 87 -5.10 -12.22 23.08
C LEU A 87 -6.16 -13.14 22.48
N ALA A 88 -5.79 -14.29 21.94
CA ALA A 88 -6.73 -15.31 21.47
C ALA A 88 -7.65 -15.80 22.58
N GLY A 89 -7.13 -15.94 23.82
CA GLY A 89 -7.88 -16.33 24.99
C GLY A 89 -8.99 -15.33 25.41
N GLN A 90 -8.88 -14.08 24.97
CA GLN A 90 -9.92 -13.06 25.22
C GLN A 90 -11.15 -13.26 24.35
N ASN A 91 -11.03 -13.90 23.17
CA ASN A 91 -12.10 -14.19 22.24
C ASN A 91 -12.10 -15.67 21.81
N PRO A 92 -12.38 -16.59 22.74
CA PRO A 92 -12.32 -18.03 22.47
C PRO A 92 -13.37 -18.45 21.44
N GLY A 93 -13.01 -19.35 20.55
CA GLY A 93 -13.93 -19.91 19.54
C GLY A 93 -14.03 -19.10 18.24
N SER A 94 -13.34 -17.99 18.12
CA SER A 94 -13.28 -17.23 16.86
C SER A 94 -12.45 -17.97 15.82
N ILE A 95 -13.03 -18.19 14.64
CA ILE A 95 -12.35 -18.85 13.50
C ILE A 95 -11.89 -17.80 12.51
N PHE A 96 -10.60 -17.73 12.25
CA PHE A 96 -10.05 -16.82 11.25
C PHE A 96 -10.22 -17.36 9.82
N SER A 97 -10.72 -16.49 8.94
CA SER A 97 -10.79 -16.71 7.50
C SER A 97 -10.14 -15.56 6.74
N LEU A 98 -9.00 -15.80 6.11
CA LEU A 98 -8.33 -14.80 5.28
C LEU A 98 -9.23 -14.34 4.13
N SER A 99 -10.00 -15.25 3.56
CA SER A 99 -10.94 -14.94 2.48
C SER A 99 -12.07 -14.00 2.92
N ALA A 100 -12.59 -14.16 4.16
CA ALA A 100 -13.61 -13.27 4.71
C ALA A 100 -13.01 -11.89 5.03
N ALA A 101 -11.87 -11.85 5.71
CA ALA A 101 -11.17 -10.61 6.03
C ALA A 101 -10.84 -9.78 4.77
N ARG A 102 -10.40 -10.44 3.69
CA ARG A 102 -10.18 -9.75 2.40
C ARG A 102 -11.48 -9.22 1.79
N ALA A 103 -12.56 -9.97 1.85
CA ALA A 103 -13.85 -9.50 1.34
C ALA A 103 -14.34 -8.25 2.09
N ASP A 104 -14.10 -8.17 3.39
CA ASP A 104 -14.50 -7.01 4.20
C ASP A 104 -13.68 -5.76 3.87
N VAL A 105 -12.36 -5.89 3.67
CA VAL A 105 -11.49 -4.80 3.21
C VAL A 105 -11.96 -4.26 1.86
N LEU A 106 -12.23 -5.15 0.90
CA LEU A 106 -12.63 -4.76 -0.45
C LEU A 106 -14.04 -4.16 -0.51
N LYS A 107 -14.96 -4.54 0.39
CA LYS A 107 -16.27 -3.88 0.49
C LYS A 107 -16.15 -2.43 0.94
N ALA A 108 -15.22 -2.14 1.84
CA ALA A 108 -14.97 -0.78 2.32
C ALA A 108 -14.33 0.12 1.24
N ASP A 109 -13.64 -0.47 0.26
CA ASP A 109 -12.89 0.25 -0.79
C ASP A 109 -13.69 0.41 -2.10
N ARG A 110 -14.77 -0.36 -2.30
CA ARG A 110 -15.59 -0.29 -3.52
C ARG A 110 -16.52 0.91 -3.50
N ALA A 111 -16.15 1.97 -4.20
CA ALA A 111 -17.10 2.85 -4.87
C ALA A 111 -17.49 2.15 -6.20
N ASP A 112 -18.70 1.64 -6.26
CA ASP A 112 -19.19 0.87 -7.42
C ASP A 112 -19.75 1.83 -8.47
N ASP A 113 -18.91 2.26 -9.42
CA ASP A 113 -19.31 3.05 -10.59
C ASP A 113 -18.68 2.45 -11.87
N ARG A 114 -18.97 1.17 -12.15
CA ARG A 114 -18.68 0.60 -13.47
C ARG A 114 -19.76 1.03 -14.45
N VAL A 115 -19.40 1.93 -15.35
CA VAL A 115 -20.18 2.23 -16.54
C VAL A 115 -19.72 1.29 -17.65
N ASP A 116 -20.56 0.33 -18.04
CA ASP A 116 -20.35 -0.43 -19.28
C ASP A 116 -20.60 0.51 -20.46
N ALA A 117 -19.53 0.92 -21.15
CA ALA A 117 -19.63 1.75 -22.34
C ALA A 117 -19.48 0.88 -23.58
N ASP A 118 -20.57 0.63 -24.28
CA ASP A 118 -20.58 -0.03 -25.60
C ASP A 118 -20.08 0.90 -26.73
N GLU A 119 -19.98 2.22 -26.49
CA GLU A 119 -19.42 3.21 -27.42
C GLU A 119 -18.40 4.10 -26.69
N LEU A 120 -17.26 4.34 -27.33
CA LEU A 120 -16.26 5.28 -26.81
C LEU A 120 -16.83 6.69 -26.91
N PRO A 121 -17.10 7.38 -25.79
CA PRO A 121 -17.64 8.72 -25.82
C PRO A 121 -16.63 9.69 -26.40
N VAL A 122 -17.12 10.74 -27.06
CA VAL A 122 -16.28 11.88 -27.45
C VAL A 122 -15.74 12.52 -26.18
N LEU A 123 -14.42 12.53 -26.03
CA LEU A 123 -13.78 13.04 -24.82
C LEU A 123 -14.00 14.54 -24.64
N LYS A 124 -14.54 14.92 -23.48
CA LYS A 124 -14.60 16.30 -23.04
C LYS A 124 -13.24 16.70 -22.47
N MET A 125 -12.45 17.39 -23.28
CA MET A 125 -11.10 17.84 -22.88
C MET A 125 -11.11 19.34 -22.56
N PRO A 126 -10.22 19.78 -21.65
CA PRO A 126 -10.00 21.22 -21.47
C PRO A 126 -9.49 21.85 -22.79
N SER A 127 -9.72 23.13 -22.97
CA SER A 127 -9.13 23.89 -24.10
C SER A 127 -7.61 23.98 -23.92
N ARG A 128 -6.90 24.46 -24.94
CA ARG A 128 -5.46 24.71 -24.82
C ARG A 128 -5.18 25.80 -23.78
N GLU A 129 -5.99 26.84 -23.81
CA GLU A 129 -5.90 27.97 -22.89
C GLU A 129 -6.17 27.56 -21.44
N GLU A 130 -7.09 26.61 -21.20
CA GLU A 130 -7.32 26.05 -19.86
C GLU A 130 -6.08 25.26 -19.37
N ILE A 131 -5.46 24.44 -20.23
CA ILE A 131 -4.22 23.73 -19.88
C ILE A 131 -3.08 24.73 -19.62
N GLU A 132 -2.90 25.76 -20.45
CA GLU A 132 -1.86 26.76 -20.22
C GLU A 132 -2.07 27.52 -18.90
N ALA A 133 -3.33 27.81 -18.56
CA ALA A 133 -3.69 28.47 -17.30
C ALA A 133 -3.37 27.59 -16.06
N ASP A 134 -3.43 26.27 -16.17
CA ASP A 134 -3.05 25.37 -15.08
C ASP A 134 -1.57 25.49 -14.68
N TYR A 135 -0.71 25.93 -15.60
CA TYR A 135 0.73 26.16 -15.37
C TYR A 135 1.07 27.64 -15.13
N ALA A 136 0.13 28.54 -15.24
CA ALA A 136 0.36 29.95 -14.98
C ALA A 136 0.50 30.26 -13.48
N PRO A 137 1.02 31.44 -13.09
CA PRO A 137 1.00 31.88 -11.70
C PRO A 137 -0.42 31.84 -11.12
N GLY A 138 -0.59 31.16 -9.97
CA GLY A 138 -1.90 30.90 -9.36
C GLY A 138 -2.70 29.73 -9.96
N GLY A 139 -2.22 29.12 -11.05
CA GLY A 139 -2.80 27.95 -11.66
C GLY A 139 -2.62 26.68 -10.82
N LEU A 140 -3.13 25.56 -11.33
CA LEU A 140 -3.15 24.26 -10.63
C LEU A 140 -1.76 23.83 -10.14
N VAL A 141 -0.75 23.86 -11.03
CA VAL A 141 0.61 23.40 -10.72
C VAL A 141 1.30 24.35 -9.73
N ASN A 142 1.04 25.66 -9.81
CA ASN A 142 1.58 26.61 -8.84
C ASN A 142 0.98 26.43 -7.45
N ARG A 143 -0.30 26.04 -7.34
CA ARG A 143 -0.91 25.71 -6.04
C ARG A 143 -0.33 24.44 -5.43
N MET A 144 0.04 23.44 -6.24
CA MET A 144 0.70 22.22 -5.79
C MET A 144 2.13 22.47 -5.27
N TYR A 145 2.82 23.42 -5.92
CA TYR A 145 4.24 23.74 -5.66
C TYR A 145 4.43 25.25 -5.56
N PRO A 146 4.38 25.84 -4.35
CA PRO A 146 4.46 27.30 -4.17
C PRO A 146 5.71 27.97 -4.79
N THR A 147 6.81 27.20 -4.96
CA THR A 147 8.06 27.66 -5.57
C THR A 147 8.14 27.36 -7.08
N TYR A 148 7.03 26.91 -7.67
CA TYR A 148 6.97 26.58 -9.08
C TYR A 148 7.13 27.85 -9.95
N GLU A 149 7.97 27.73 -10.96
CA GLU A 149 8.14 28.71 -12.02
C GLU A 149 7.66 28.09 -13.35
N PRO A 150 6.77 28.75 -14.10
CA PRO A 150 6.31 28.30 -15.40
C PRO A 150 7.49 28.08 -16.37
N ARG A 151 7.41 26.99 -17.15
CA ARG A 151 8.41 26.62 -18.15
C ARG A 151 7.72 26.33 -19.47
N ASP A 152 8.09 27.04 -20.50
CA ASP A 152 7.47 26.95 -21.82
C ASP A 152 7.50 25.50 -22.37
N GLU A 153 8.59 24.78 -22.17
CA GLU A 153 8.70 23.40 -22.62
C GLU A 153 7.76 22.44 -21.89
N GLN A 154 7.49 22.69 -20.60
CA GLN A 154 6.53 21.91 -19.82
C GLN A 154 5.10 22.16 -20.32
N ILE A 155 4.76 23.42 -20.54
CA ILE A 155 3.45 23.84 -21.04
C ILE A 155 3.23 23.28 -22.45
N ALA A 156 4.22 23.44 -23.35
CA ALA A 156 4.15 22.88 -24.69
C ALA A 156 3.93 21.36 -24.69
N MET A 157 4.63 20.62 -23.81
CA MET A 157 4.43 19.19 -23.64
C MET A 157 3.01 18.87 -23.16
N ALA A 158 2.47 19.62 -22.22
CA ALA A 158 1.12 19.39 -21.69
C ALA A 158 0.04 19.61 -22.76
N VAL A 159 0.20 20.66 -23.57
CA VAL A 159 -0.68 20.95 -24.71
C VAL A 159 -0.60 19.84 -25.76
N GLU A 160 0.59 19.33 -26.09
CA GLU A 160 0.76 18.20 -27.00
C GLU A 160 0.07 16.92 -26.49
N VAL A 161 0.19 16.61 -25.19
CA VAL A 161 -0.52 15.48 -24.58
C VAL A 161 -2.03 15.66 -24.67
N ARG A 162 -2.54 16.84 -24.35
CA ARG A 162 -3.95 17.18 -24.50
C ARG A 162 -4.42 17.00 -25.94
N ASP A 163 -3.69 17.51 -26.91
CA ASP A 163 -4.03 17.42 -28.32
C ASP A 163 -4.02 15.98 -28.86
N ALA A 164 -3.07 15.18 -28.38
CA ALA A 164 -3.04 13.73 -28.68
C ALA A 164 -4.32 13.03 -28.22
N LEU A 165 -4.81 13.35 -27.01
CA LEU A 165 -6.06 12.80 -26.47
C LEU A 165 -7.29 13.24 -27.29
N VAL A 166 -7.35 14.52 -27.68
CA VAL A 166 -8.46 15.05 -28.48
C VAL A 166 -8.50 14.43 -29.89
N THR A 167 -7.33 14.28 -30.50
CA THR A 167 -7.24 13.76 -31.89
C THR A 167 -7.18 12.24 -31.98
N GLY A 168 -7.06 11.55 -30.83
CA GLY A 168 -6.87 10.09 -30.78
C GLY A 168 -5.59 9.62 -31.48
N THR A 169 -4.54 10.46 -31.46
CA THR A 169 -3.29 10.19 -32.19
C THR A 169 -2.15 9.80 -31.23
N HIS A 170 -1.28 8.90 -31.68
CA HIS A 170 -0.08 8.56 -30.95
C HIS A 170 0.98 9.67 -31.08
N ARG A 171 1.66 9.99 -30.00
CA ARG A 171 2.74 10.98 -29.94
C ARG A 171 3.98 10.37 -29.29
N VAL A 172 5.14 10.71 -29.79
CA VAL A 172 6.43 10.49 -29.14
C VAL A 172 6.98 11.85 -28.77
N ILE A 173 7.16 12.09 -27.46
CA ILE A 173 7.60 13.37 -26.94
C ILE A 173 8.91 13.18 -26.21
N GLU A 174 9.96 13.88 -26.65
CA GLU A 174 11.24 13.94 -25.98
C GLU A 174 11.37 15.27 -25.23
N ALA A 175 11.72 15.20 -23.96
CA ALA A 175 11.97 16.39 -23.14
C ALA A 175 13.15 16.15 -22.20
N GLY A 176 13.97 17.19 -21.99
CA GLY A 176 15.14 17.16 -21.12
C GLY A 176 14.84 16.80 -19.67
N THR A 177 15.89 16.53 -18.89
CA THR A 177 15.77 16.36 -17.45
C THR A 177 15.43 17.70 -16.78
N GLY A 178 14.58 17.69 -15.75
CA GLY A 178 14.21 18.91 -15.03
C GLY A 178 13.08 19.75 -15.63
N VAL A 179 12.59 19.44 -16.83
CA VAL A 179 11.44 20.14 -17.45
C VAL A 179 10.13 19.98 -16.69
N GLY A 180 10.00 18.98 -15.83
CA GLY A 180 8.74 18.69 -15.11
C GLY A 180 7.79 17.79 -15.90
N LYS A 181 8.34 16.82 -16.64
CA LYS A 181 7.58 15.87 -17.49
C LYS A 181 6.38 15.23 -16.81
N SER A 182 6.53 14.83 -15.54
CA SER A 182 5.45 14.16 -14.81
C SER A 182 4.19 15.01 -14.76
N MET A 183 4.29 16.24 -14.37
CA MET A 183 3.14 17.15 -14.36
C MET A 183 2.61 17.43 -15.76
N ALA A 184 3.49 17.55 -16.75
CA ALA A 184 3.08 17.83 -18.12
C ALA A 184 2.16 16.77 -18.73
N TYR A 185 2.25 15.49 -18.33
CA TYR A 185 1.28 14.48 -18.75
C TYR A 185 0.18 14.21 -17.70
N LEU A 186 0.47 14.36 -16.41
CA LEU A 186 -0.51 14.07 -15.36
C LEU A 186 -1.71 15.01 -15.40
N VAL A 187 -1.48 16.31 -15.59
CA VAL A 187 -2.58 17.30 -15.61
C VAL A 187 -3.58 17.02 -16.72
N PRO A 188 -3.22 16.92 -18.02
CA PRO A 188 -4.18 16.60 -19.06
C PRO A 188 -4.79 15.21 -18.91
N PHE A 189 -4.08 14.22 -18.38
CA PHE A 189 -4.64 12.87 -18.11
C PHE A 189 -5.65 12.88 -16.96
N ALA A 190 -5.37 13.61 -15.89
CA ALA A 190 -6.29 13.75 -14.76
C ALA A 190 -7.59 14.48 -15.19
N GLU A 191 -7.47 15.54 -15.99
CA GLU A 191 -8.61 16.26 -16.55
C GLU A 191 -9.44 15.36 -17.48
N ALA A 192 -8.78 14.56 -18.34
CA ALA A 192 -9.47 13.59 -19.19
C ALA A 192 -10.24 12.55 -18.37
N ALA A 193 -9.58 11.96 -17.36
CA ALA A 193 -10.18 10.95 -16.48
C ALA A 193 -11.40 11.53 -15.74
N ARG A 194 -11.25 12.71 -15.12
CA ARG A 194 -12.28 13.35 -14.31
C ARG A 194 -13.49 13.79 -15.14
N ARG A 195 -13.25 14.50 -16.26
CA ARG A 195 -14.33 15.08 -17.10
C ARG A 195 -15.16 13.99 -17.80
N ASN A 196 -14.61 12.82 -17.99
CA ASN A 196 -15.25 11.75 -18.77
C ASN A 196 -15.55 10.48 -17.97
N ASN A 197 -15.21 10.45 -16.68
CA ASN A 197 -15.31 9.25 -15.83
C ASN A 197 -14.65 8.01 -16.48
N ILE A 198 -13.45 8.19 -17.01
CA ILE A 198 -12.66 7.13 -17.65
C ILE A 198 -11.38 6.81 -16.87
N THR A 199 -10.88 5.62 -17.04
CA THR A 199 -9.58 5.21 -16.49
C THR A 199 -8.46 5.53 -17.48
N VAL A 200 -7.42 6.21 -17.02
CA VAL A 200 -6.20 6.49 -17.80
C VAL A 200 -5.05 5.66 -17.23
N GLY A 201 -4.37 4.89 -18.08
CA GLY A 201 -3.22 4.08 -17.71
C GLY A 201 -1.89 4.81 -17.96
N ILE A 202 -1.02 4.86 -16.95
CA ILE A 202 0.34 5.40 -17.05
C ILE A 202 1.34 4.30 -16.78
N ALA A 203 2.08 3.87 -17.80
CA ALA A 203 3.14 2.88 -17.66
C ALA A 203 4.49 3.55 -17.38
N THR A 204 5.15 3.19 -16.29
CA THR A 204 6.46 3.70 -15.92
C THR A 204 7.56 2.66 -16.14
N LYS A 205 8.78 3.13 -16.41
CA LYS A 205 9.94 2.24 -16.59
C LYS A 205 10.40 1.61 -15.27
N SER A 206 10.20 2.30 -14.14
CA SER A 206 10.70 1.86 -12.83
C SER A 206 9.65 2.03 -11.74
N ASN A 207 9.72 1.15 -10.73
CA ASN A 207 8.86 1.24 -9.55
C ASN A 207 9.09 2.55 -8.77
N ASN A 208 10.33 3.06 -8.72
CA ASN A 208 10.61 4.34 -8.05
C ASN A 208 9.81 5.49 -8.66
N LEU A 209 9.66 5.52 -9.99
CA LEU A 209 8.83 6.53 -10.64
C LEU A 209 7.34 6.28 -10.37
N ALA A 210 6.89 5.03 -10.40
CA ALA A 210 5.52 4.70 -10.03
C ALA A 210 5.21 5.12 -8.58
N ASP A 211 6.12 4.86 -7.64
CA ASP A 211 5.98 5.24 -6.23
C ASP A 211 6.00 6.77 -6.06
N GLN A 212 6.84 7.48 -6.80
CA GLN A 212 6.85 8.95 -6.82
C GLN A 212 5.48 9.49 -7.28
N LEU A 213 4.94 8.96 -8.38
CA LEU A 213 3.61 9.37 -8.86
C LEU A 213 2.53 9.06 -7.83
N MET A 214 2.52 7.84 -7.29
CA MET A 214 1.49 7.33 -6.39
C MET A 214 1.46 8.03 -5.04
N TYR A 215 2.62 8.29 -4.44
CA TYR A 215 2.72 8.79 -3.06
C TYR A 215 3.05 10.28 -2.94
N HIS A 216 3.44 10.94 -4.03
CA HIS A 216 3.83 12.35 -3.99
C HIS A 216 3.07 13.24 -4.98
N GLU A 217 2.96 12.83 -6.25
CA GLU A 217 2.40 13.71 -7.30
C GLU A 217 0.87 13.61 -7.36
N LEU A 218 0.33 12.39 -7.46
CA LEU A 218 -1.12 12.18 -7.58
C LEU A 218 -1.92 12.64 -6.35
N PRO A 219 -1.47 12.42 -5.09
CA PRO A 219 -2.17 12.97 -3.93
C PRO A 219 -2.28 14.49 -3.98
N LYS A 220 -1.19 15.20 -4.28
CA LYS A 220 -1.20 16.67 -4.39
C LYS A 220 -2.09 17.16 -5.52
N LEU A 221 -2.08 16.45 -6.65
CA LEU A 221 -2.95 16.78 -7.78
C LEU A 221 -4.42 16.58 -7.42
N ALA A 222 -4.75 15.47 -6.76
CA ALA A 222 -6.12 15.18 -6.32
C ALA A 222 -6.68 16.21 -5.33
N GLU A 223 -5.83 16.76 -4.44
CA GLU A 223 -6.21 17.84 -3.50
C GLU A 223 -6.56 19.15 -4.20
N GLN A 224 -6.02 19.40 -5.39
CA GLN A 224 -6.24 20.63 -6.14
C GLN A 224 -7.36 20.54 -7.19
N LEU A 225 -7.84 19.32 -7.47
CA LEU A 225 -8.90 19.08 -8.44
C LEU A 225 -10.27 19.05 -7.76
N ASP A 226 -11.22 19.82 -8.27
CA ASP A 226 -12.61 19.80 -7.80
C ASP A 226 -13.22 18.41 -7.98
N GLY A 227 -13.70 17.80 -6.89
CA GLY A 227 -14.21 16.45 -6.88
C GLY A 227 -13.15 15.35 -6.70
N GLY A 228 -11.87 15.73 -6.58
CA GLY A 228 -10.77 14.81 -6.36
C GLY A 228 -10.39 13.97 -7.58
N LEU A 229 -9.54 12.98 -7.34
CA LEU A 229 -9.08 12.02 -8.34
C LEU A 229 -8.85 10.66 -7.67
N SER A 230 -9.46 9.60 -8.19
CA SER A 230 -9.18 8.24 -7.75
C SER A 230 -8.00 7.68 -8.54
N PHE A 231 -7.05 7.07 -7.86
CA PHE A 231 -5.87 6.50 -8.50
C PHE A 231 -5.37 5.27 -7.74
N CYS A 232 -4.74 4.35 -8.46
CA CYS A 232 -4.08 3.18 -7.90
C CYS A 232 -2.82 2.85 -8.69
N ALA A 233 -1.93 2.07 -8.08
CA ALA A 233 -0.75 1.54 -8.77
C ALA A 233 -0.87 0.02 -8.93
N LEU A 234 -0.41 -0.51 -10.05
CA LEU A 234 -0.26 -1.93 -10.30
C LEU A 234 1.20 -2.24 -10.61
N LYS A 235 1.80 -3.11 -9.81
CA LYS A 235 3.17 -3.60 -9.98
C LYS A 235 3.16 -5.07 -10.43
N GLY A 236 4.35 -5.64 -10.63
CA GLY A 236 4.49 -7.07 -10.95
C GLY A 236 4.05 -8.00 -9.80
N TYR A 237 3.82 -9.26 -10.12
CA TYR A 237 3.35 -10.29 -9.17
C TYR A 237 4.22 -10.44 -7.92
N ASP A 238 5.52 -10.17 -8.01
CA ASP A 238 6.49 -10.26 -6.93
C ASP A 238 6.41 -9.10 -5.92
N HIS A 239 5.58 -8.08 -6.20
CA HIS A 239 5.30 -6.98 -5.28
C HIS A 239 4.10 -7.24 -4.37
N TYR A 240 3.30 -8.28 -4.65
CA TYR A 240 2.10 -8.60 -3.88
C TYR A 240 2.18 -9.95 -3.20
N PRO A 241 1.66 -10.11 -1.98
CA PRO A 241 1.60 -11.41 -1.34
C PRO A 241 0.62 -12.33 -2.06
N CYS A 242 1.04 -13.57 -2.27
CA CYS A 242 0.15 -14.61 -2.74
C CYS A 242 -0.69 -15.12 -1.57
N LEU A 243 -1.96 -14.72 -1.50
CA LEU A 243 -2.86 -15.07 -0.40
C LEU A 243 -2.99 -16.59 -0.21
N ARG A 244 -2.91 -17.39 -1.28
CA ARG A 244 -2.89 -18.86 -1.20
C ARG A 244 -1.64 -19.39 -0.51
N LYS A 245 -0.45 -18.83 -0.81
CA LYS A 245 0.79 -19.21 -0.11
C LYS A 245 0.72 -18.78 1.36
N LEU A 246 0.28 -17.57 1.62
CA LEU A 246 0.15 -17.00 2.95
C LEU A 246 -0.81 -17.81 3.83
N GLU A 247 -1.97 -18.20 3.30
CA GLU A 247 -2.93 -19.06 3.98
C GLU A 247 -2.33 -20.43 4.35
N ARG A 248 -1.61 -21.05 3.41
CA ARG A 248 -0.96 -22.36 3.65
C ARG A 248 0.16 -22.27 4.69
N MET A 249 0.97 -21.20 4.64
CA MET A 249 2.04 -20.98 5.63
C MET A 249 1.42 -20.75 7.02
N SER A 250 0.40 -19.90 7.12
CA SER A 250 -0.25 -19.62 8.41
C SER A 250 -0.96 -20.85 9.01
N ARG A 251 -1.29 -21.86 8.21
CA ARG A 251 -1.86 -23.15 8.66
C ARG A 251 -0.82 -24.22 8.94
N GLY A 252 0.46 -23.92 8.83
CA GLY A 252 1.51 -24.93 8.97
C GLY A 252 1.52 -25.99 7.86
N GLN A 253 0.91 -25.72 6.70
CA GLN A 253 0.80 -26.66 5.58
C GLN A 253 2.01 -26.63 4.63
N VAL A 254 2.97 -25.77 4.90
CA VAL A 254 4.21 -25.63 4.14
C VAL A 254 5.36 -25.55 5.14
N GLU A 255 6.40 -26.31 4.93
CA GLU A 255 7.60 -26.24 5.76
C GLU A 255 8.25 -24.85 5.63
N ILE A 256 8.72 -24.31 6.76
CA ILE A 256 9.48 -23.06 6.77
C ILE A 256 10.88 -23.36 6.23
N PRO A 257 11.39 -22.58 5.26
CA PRO A 257 12.71 -22.79 4.71
C PRO A 257 13.80 -22.73 5.79
N THR A 258 14.59 -23.80 5.91
CA THR A 258 15.62 -23.96 6.97
C THR A 258 16.87 -23.11 6.76
N LYS A 259 17.01 -22.43 5.63
CA LYS A 259 18.21 -21.62 5.30
C LYS A 259 18.29 -20.28 6.05
N ARG A 260 17.25 -19.89 6.75
CA ARG A 260 17.12 -18.62 7.49
C ARG A 260 16.49 -18.86 8.84
N ASP A 261 16.49 -17.87 9.72
CA ASP A 261 15.82 -17.99 11.01
C ASP A 261 14.30 -18.20 10.80
N PRO A 262 13.76 -19.35 11.22
CA PRO A 262 12.33 -19.61 11.12
C PRO A 262 11.46 -18.55 11.82
N ALA A 263 11.92 -18.01 12.95
CA ALA A 263 11.19 -16.98 13.71
C ALA A 263 11.04 -15.68 12.91
N ASP A 264 12.05 -15.28 12.13
CA ASP A 264 11.95 -14.14 11.22
C ASP A 264 10.89 -14.38 10.14
N THR A 265 10.79 -15.60 9.63
CA THR A 265 9.76 -15.97 8.65
C THR A 265 8.37 -15.91 9.26
N LEU A 266 8.17 -16.44 10.47
CA LEU A 266 6.88 -16.33 11.19
C LEU A 266 6.50 -14.89 11.44
N THR A 267 7.45 -14.03 11.83
CA THR A 267 7.24 -12.60 12.02
C THR A 267 6.81 -11.93 10.71
N ALA A 268 7.44 -12.25 9.59
CA ALA A 268 7.04 -11.73 8.28
C ALA A 268 5.63 -12.20 7.87
N VAL A 269 5.29 -13.50 8.10
CA VAL A 269 3.93 -14.00 7.88
C VAL A 269 2.92 -13.20 8.71
N ALA A 270 3.21 -12.96 9.99
CA ALA A 270 2.31 -12.21 10.87
C ALA A 270 2.09 -10.75 10.38
N VAL A 271 3.18 -10.06 10.00
CA VAL A 271 3.10 -8.72 9.41
C VAL A 271 2.25 -8.71 8.14
N ILE A 272 2.51 -9.64 7.21
CA ILE A 272 1.77 -9.70 5.94
C ILE A 272 0.30 -10.09 6.19
N MET A 273 0.01 -11.02 7.10
CA MET A 273 -1.37 -11.39 7.47
C MET A 273 -2.15 -10.18 8.00
N ALA A 274 -1.57 -9.44 8.94
CA ALA A 274 -2.20 -8.23 9.47
C ALA A 274 -2.39 -7.17 8.38
N TYR A 275 -1.39 -6.99 7.51
CA TYR A 275 -1.42 -6.02 6.42
C TYR A 275 -2.53 -6.29 5.40
N VAL A 276 -2.63 -7.51 4.90
CA VAL A 276 -3.66 -7.86 3.91
C VAL A 276 -5.09 -7.82 4.47
N CYS A 277 -5.22 -7.82 5.79
CA CYS A 277 -6.50 -7.61 6.47
C CYS A 277 -6.86 -6.13 6.64
N GLN A 278 -5.97 -5.20 6.29
CA GLN A 278 -6.16 -3.75 6.48
C GLN A 278 -5.93 -2.94 5.20
N SER A 279 -5.30 -3.52 4.17
CA SER A 279 -4.91 -2.83 2.94
C SER A 279 -5.63 -3.42 1.74
N ALA A 280 -6.24 -2.57 0.92
CA ALA A 280 -6.87 -2.97 -0.33
C ALA A 280 -5.82 -3.31 -1.40
N ASP A 281 -4.75 -2.50 -1.51
CA ASP A 281 -3.70 -2.61 -2.52
C ASP A 281 -2.70 -3.75 -2.25
N GLY A 282 -2.32 -3.98 -1.00
CA GLY A 282 -1.44 -5.08 -0.60
C GLY A 282 0.01 -4.99 -1.10
N ASP A 283 0.53 -3.80 -1.44
CA ASP A 283 1.91 -3.62 -1.90
C ASP A 283 2.94 -3.92 -0.79
N LEU A 284 3.75 -4.97 -0.98
CA LEU A 284 4.79 -5.38 -0.04
C LEU A 284 5.94 -4.38 0.11
N ASP A 285 6.12 -3.47 -0.84
CA ASP A 285 7.17 -2.46 -0.76
C ASP A 285 6.88 -1.41 0.32
N SER A 286 5.62 -1.25 0.70
CA SER A 286 5.20 -0.37 1.79
C SER A 286 5.50 -0.94 3.18
N LEU A 287 5.87 -2.23 3.29
CA LEU A 287 6.05 -2.89 4.56
C LEU A 287 7.48 -2.81 5.09
N GLY A 288 7.60 -2.59 6.40
CA GLY A 288 8.87 -2.58 7.12
C GLY A 288 9.51 -3.99 7.32
N ILE A 289 9.35 -4.92 6.38
CA ILE A 289 9.95 -6.25 6.47
C ILE A 289 11.43 -6.21 6.08
N ARG A 290 12.26 -6.90 6.84
CA ARG A 290 13.67 -7.09 6.53
C ARG A 290 13.85 -8.22 5.51
N TRP A 291 13.70 -7.94 4.23
CA TRP A 291 13.86 -8.94 3.15
C TRP A 291 15.24 -9.62 3.08
N ARG A 292 16.23 -9.13 3.85
CA ARG A 292 17.51 -9.84 4.00
C ARG A 292 17.41 -11.06 4.93
N SER A 293 16.49 -11.03 5.91
CA SER A 293 16.27 -12.10 6.87
C SER A 293 15.27 -13.15 6.36
N VAL A 294 14.40 -12.79 5.41
CA VAL A 294 13.38 -13.67 4.84
C VAL A 294 13.45 -13.69 3.32
N ASN A 295 12.91 -14.72 2.71
CA ASN A 295 12.92 -14.87 1.26
C ASN A 295 11.57 -14.39 0.68
N ARG A 296 11.57 -13.25 -0.03
CA ARG A 296 10.36 -12.65 -0.61
C ARG A 296 9.59 -13.60 -1.54
N PRO A 297 10.21 -14.42 -2.41
CA PRO A 297 9.51 -15.42 -3.22
C PRO A 297 8.68 -16.45 -2.43
N ASP A 298 8.96 -16.66 -1.15
CA ASP A 298 8.14 -17.58 -0.33
C ASP A 298 6.72 -17.02 -0.11
N PHE A 299 6.57 -15.70 -0.12
CA PHE A 299 5.30 -14.99 0.07
C PHE A 299 4.62 -14.56 -1.23
N THR A 300 5.36 -14.47 -2.33
CA THR A 300 4.87 -13.99 -3.62
C THR A 300 4.74 -15.12 -4.63
N THR A 301 4.26 -14.85 -5.84
CA THR A 301 4.20 -15.84 -6.92
C THR A 301 4.61 -15.19 -8.24
N ALA A 302 5.08 -16.00 -9.18
CA ALA A 302 5.26 -15.54 -10.55
C ALA A 302 3.98 -15.77 -11.36
N SER A 303 3.78 -15.01 -12.44
CA SER A 303 2.60 -15.15 -13.32
C SER A 303 2.39 -16.57 -13.83
N ARG A 304 3.48 -17.29 -14.18
CA ARG A 304 3.47 -18.68 -14.64
C ARG A 304 3.10 -19.70 -13.56
N GLU A 305 3.29 -19.36 -12.27
CA GLU A 305 3.04 -20.23 -11.12
C GLU A 305 1.67 -19.96 -10.48
N CYS A 306 0.99 -18.91 -10.93
CA CYS A 306 -0.30 -18.51 -10.41
C CYS A 306 -1.37 -19.54 -10.80
N ALA A 307 -2.11 -20.06 -9.82
CA ALA A 307 -3.18 -21.04 -10.04
C ALA A 307 -4.43 -20.43 -10.71
N ARG A 308 -4.52 -19.11 -10.84
CA ARG A 308 -5.63 -18.39 -11.48
C ARG A 308 -6.99 -18.92 -11.03
N ARG A 309 -7.85 -19.38 -11.96
CA ARG A 309 -9.21 -19.88 -11.68
C ARG A 309 -9.29 -21.03 -10.66
N LEU A 310 -8.19 -21.72 -10.40
CA LEU A 310 -8.12 -22.76 -9.36
C LEU A 310 -7.76 -22.21 -7.96
N CYS A 311 -7.53 -20.89 -7.86
CA CYS A 311 -7.20 -20.23 -6.60
C CYS A 311 -8.48 -19.75 -5.90
N PRO A 312 -8.68 -20.05 -4.58
CA PRO A 312 -9.88 -19.61 -3.86
C PRO A 312 -9.97 -18.09 -3.65
N PHE A 313 -8.92 -17.35 -3.97
CA PHE A 313 -8.89 -15.89 -3.90
C PHE A 313 -9.09 -15.20 -5.25
N PHE A 314 -9.10 -15.95 -6.34
CA PHE A 314 -9.23 -15.41 -7.70
C PHE A 314 -10.69 -15.21 -8.09
N PRO A 315 -11.05 -14.18 -8.87
CA PRO A 315 -10.23 -12.98 -9.11
C PRO A 315 -10.40 -11.93 -8.00
N ASP A 316 -11.56 -11.89 -7.35
CA ASP A 316 -12.11 -10.75 -6.60
C ASP A 316 -11.35 -10.38 -5.33
N LYS A 317 -10.62 -11.33 -4.73
CA LYS A 317 -9.87 -11.14 -3.49
C LYS A 317 -8.37 -11.10 -3.70
N CYS A 318 -7.93 -11.42 -4.91
CA CYS A 318 -6.52 -11.47 -5.27
C CYS A 318 -5.97 -10.04 -5.40
N LEU A 319 -4.76 -9.83 -4.90
CA LEU A 319 -4.11 -8.52 -4.92
C LEU A 319 -3.51 -8.15 -6.30
N VAL A 320 -3.46 -9.11 -7.23
CA VAL A 320 -2.87 -8.94 -8.57
C VAL A 320 -3.93 -8.97 -9.68
N HIS A 321 -5.13 -9.47 -9.37
CA HIS A 321 -6.21 -9.66 -10.36
C HIS A 321 -7.44 -8.81 -10.06
#